data_96ddcfc002b58d45cb3b18b8520cc0c4
#
_entry.id   96ddcfc002b58d45cb3b18b8520cc0c4
#
_cell.length_a   1.000
_cell.length_b   1.000
_cell.length_c   1.000
_cell.angle_alpha   90.00
_cell.angle_beta   90.00
_cell.angle_gamma   90.00
#
_symmetry.space_group_name_H-M   'P 1'
#
loop_
_entity.id
_entity.type
_entity.pdbx_description
1 polymer ?
#
loop_
_entity_poly.entity_id
_entity_poly.type
_entity_poly.pdbx_seq_one_letter_code
_entity_poly.pdbx_strand_id
1 'polypeptide(L)'
;NSGVEANVNAVLVNTRNWKWEAGFSVGHYKNEITELPDGSLNYITTYALDANGNKDLSTAKTIHGYTSSIYGQNNILTAVGSAAGVFYGYQTAGVFASDAEAKAAGLKYPTGLVQNPYRDFKAGDVRFVDQNGDGWISEADMVQIGDPNPDIYGNIFTNLTWKNLTLSLDFKYSLGNDIYNYQRS
;
A
#
# COMPACT_ATOMS: atom_id res chain seq x y z
N ASN A 1 -10.21 -14.86 -4.71
CA ASN A 1 -10.47 -14.43 -3.33
C ASN A 1 -10.73 -15.65 -2.46
N SER A 2 -10.19 -15.66 -1.26
CA SER A 2 -10.50 -16.63 -0.21
C SER A 2 -10.70 -15.90 1.12
N GLY A 3 -11.60 -16.40 1.95
CA GLY A 3 -11.87 -15.72 3.22
C GLY A 3 -12.73 -16.56 4.15
N VAL A 4 -12.83 -16.06 5.37
CA VAL A 4 -13.63 -16.66 6.44
C VAL A 4 -14.37 -15.53 7.16
N GLU A 5 -15.64 -15.76 7.48
CA GLU A 5 -16.45 -14.85 8.28
C GLU A 5 -17.13 -15.60 9.41
N ALA A 6 -17.21 -14.96 10.55
CA ALA A 6 -17.96 -15.45 11.70
C ALA A 6 -18.84 -14.35 12.28
N ASN A 7 -20.04 -14.73 12.71
CA ASN A 7 -21.00 -13.83 13.36
C ASN A 7 -21.55 -14.53 14.59
N VAL A 8 -21.53 -13.85 15.72
CA VAL A 8 -22.08 -14.35 16.99
C VAL A 8 -23.00 -13.29 17.57
N ASN A 9 -24.24 -13.68 17.83
CA ASN A 9 -25.25 -12.86 18.49
C ASN A 9 -25.79 -13.59 19.70
N ALA A 10 -25.90 -12.91 20.81
CA ALA A 10 -26.38 -13.49 22.06
C ALA A 10 -27.37 -12.56 22.79
N VAL A 11 -28.39 -13.14 23.34
CA VAL A 11 -29.25 -12.48 24.32
C VAL A 11 -28.68 -12.80 25.70
N LEU A 12 -28.01 -11.83 26.31
CA LEU A 12 -27.30 -12.00 27.59
C LEU A 12 -28.22 -11.87 28.78
N VAL A 13 -29.23 -10.98 28.68
CA VAL A 13 -30.25 -10.77 29.69
C VAL A 13 -31.60 -10.61 29.01
N ASN A 14 -32.62 -11.31 29.51
CA ASN A 14 -33.98 -11.13 29.06
C ASN A 14 -34.96 -11.28 30.26
N THR A 15 -35.29 -10.14 30.84
CA THR A 15 -36.23 -10.05 31.98
C THR A 15 -37.33 -9.04 31.67
N ARG A 16 -38.33 -8.93 32.56
CA ARG A 16 -39.45 -7.99 32.37
C ARG A 16 -38.99 -6.53 32.18
N ASN A 17 -37.88 -6.11 32.83
CA ASN A 17 -37.45 -4.72 32.83
C ASN A 17 -36.10 -4.51 32.09
N TRP A 18 -35.38 -5.59 31.80
CA TRP A 18 -34.07 -5.56 31.17
C TRP A 18 -34.00 -6.53 30.01
N LYS A 19 -33.56 -6.04 28.87
CA LYS A 19 -33.17 -6.87 27.74
C LYS A 19 -31.79 -6.42 27.30
N TRP A 20 -30.82 -7.33 27.24
CA TRP A 20 -29.49 -7.05 26.78
C TRP A 20 -29.08 -8.05 25.69
N GLU A 21 -28.82 -7.52 24.53
CA GLU A 21 -28.32 -8.25 23.38
C GLU A 21 -26.95 -7.71 23.02
N ALA A 22 -26.01 -8.57 22.73
CA ALA A 22 -24.69 -8.20 22.24
C ALA A 22 -24.21 -9.22 21.20
N GLY A 23 -23.35 -8.77 20.33
CA GLY A 23 -22.77 -9.64 19.34
C GLY A 23 -21.56 -9.02 18.69
N PHE A 24 -20.85 -9.85 17.92
CA PHE A 24 -19.73 -9.41 17.11
C PHE A 24 -19.72 -10.14 15.77
N SER A 25 -19.15 -9.51 14.77
CA SER A 25 -18.74 -10.15 13.53
C SER A 25 -17.25 -9.97 13.33
N VAL A 26 -16.63 -10.94 12.70
CA VAL A 26 -15.25 -10.88 12.25
C VAL A 26 -15.16 -11.49 10.86
N GLY A 27 -14.49 -10.81 9.97
CA GLY A 27 -14.18 -11.27 8.62
C GLY A 27 -12.68 -11.12 8.35
N HIS A 28 -12.14 -12.08 7.63
CA HIS A 28 -10.82 -12.05 7.03
C HIS A 28 -10.95 -12.50 5.59
N TYR A 29 -10.33 -11.78 4.65
CA TYR A 29 -10.23 -12.24 3.28
C TYR A 29 -8.86 -11.93 2.70
N LYS A 30 -8.40 -12.79 1.79
CA LYS A 30 -7.23 -12.56 0.95
C LYS A 30 -7.71 -12.34 -0.49
N ASN A 31 -7.35 -11.19 -1.03
CA ASN A 31 -7.53 -10.86 -2.44
C ASN A 31 -6.18 -11.10 -3.16
N GLU A 32 -6.22 -11.82 -4.27
CA GLU A 32 -5.06 -12.01 -5.12
C GLU A 32 -5.52 -12.10 -6.58
N ILE A 33 -4.89 -11.32 -7.45
CA ILE A 33 -5.13 -11.36 -8.89
C ILE A 33 -4.36 -12.53 -9.45
N THR A 34 -5.08 -13.50 -9.99
CA THR A 34 -4.47 -14.71 -10.59
C THR A 34 -4.21 -14.55 -12.08
N GLU A 35 -4.98 -13.70 -12.75
CA GLU A 35 -4.89 -13.50 -14.21
C GLU A 35 -5.38 -12.10 -14.58
N LEU A 36 -4.76 -11.51 -15.58
CA LEU A 36 -5.21 -10.29 -16.25
C LEU A 36 -5.29 -10.57 -17.75
N PRO A 37 -6.19 -9.87 -18.49
CA PRO A 37 -6.23 -10.00 -19.94
C PRO A 37 -4.90 -9.62 -20.59
N ASP A 38 -4.50 -10.36 -21.62
CA ASP A 38 -3.34 -9.99 -22.42
C ASP A 38 -3.60 -8.69 -23.19
N GLY A 39 -2.60 -7.81 -23.15
CA GLY A 39 -2.65 -6.54 -23.85
C GLY A 39 -1.40 -5.71 -23.54
N SER A 40 -0.93 -4.94 -24.48
CA SER A 40 0.31 -4.14 -24.32
C SER A 40 0.28 -3.15 -23.15
N LEU A 41 -0.92 -2.74 -22.71
CA LEU A 41 -1.12 -1.83 -21.58
C LEU A 41 -1.09 -2.55 -20.22
N ASN A 42 -1.08 -3.88 -20.21
CA ASN A 42 -1.09 -4.70 -18.99
C ASN A 42 0.28 -5.25 -18.63
N TYR A 43 1.34 -4.61 -19.13
CA TYR A 43 2.72 -4.98 -18.81
C TYR A 43 3.52 -3.74 -18.45
N ILE A 44 4.10 -3.74 -17.26
CA ILE A 44 5.03 -2.72 -16.77
C ILE A 44 6.43 -3.30 -16.92
N THR A 45 7.28 -2.68 -17.75
CA THR A 45 8.67 -3.10 -17.91
C THR A 45 9.59 -2.03 -17.39
N THR A 46 10.42 -2.37 -16.42
CA THR A 46 11.43 -1.51 -15.82
C THR A 46 12.83 -2.03 -16.14
N TYR A 47 13.82 -1.16 -16.06
CA TYR A 47 15.22 -1.44 -16.39
C TYR A 47 16.12 -0.83 -15.35
N ALA A 48 17.20 -1.53 -14.97
CA ALA A 48 18.31 -0.89 -14.26
C ALA A 48 18.97 0.17 -15.17
N LEU A 49 19.64 1.12 -14.55
CA LEU A 49 20.38 2.16 -15.27
C LEU A 49 21.88 1.84 -15.27
N ASP A 50 22.56 2.10 -16.38
CA ASP A 50 24.00 2.00 -16.46
C ASP A 50 24.70 3.17 -15.75
N ALA A 51 26.02 3.18 -15.68
CA ALA A 51 26.80 4.23 -15.03
C ALA A 51 26.57 5.64 -15.64
N ASN A 52 26.02 5.72 -16.84
CA ASN A 52 25.70 6.95 -17.56
C ASN A 52 24.23 7.35 -17.42
N GLY A 53 23.42 6.54 -16.73
CA GLY A 53 21.97 6.75 -16.57
C GLY A 53 21.12 6.29 -17.76
N ASN A 54 21.65 5.46 -18.66
CA ASN A 54 20.88 4.88 -19.74
C ASN A 54 20.27 3.54 -19.30
N LYS A 55 19.11 3.20 -19.89
CA LYS A 55 18.46 1.91 -19.62
C LYS A 55 19.31 0.74 -20.10
N ASP A 56 19.64 -0.17 -19.19
CA ASP A 56 20.26 -1.45 -19.53
C ASP A 56 19.16 -2.45 -19.90
N LEU A 57 18.98 -2.66 -21.21
CA LEU A 57 17.94 -3.53 -21.75
C LEU A 57 18.10 -5.00 -21.34
N SER A 58 19.30 -5.41 -20.91
CA SER A 58 19.56 -6.79 -20.45
C SER A 58 18.97 -7.07 -19.08
N THR A 59 18.64 -6.02 -18.32
CA THR A 59 18.08 -6.07 -16.97
C THR A 59 16.55 -5.95 -16.94
N ALA A 60 15.89 -6.02 -18.09
CA ALA A 60 14.45 -5.87 -18.21
C ALA A 60 13.68 -6.73 -17.21
N LYS A 61 12.88 -6.12 -16.34
CA LYS A 61 11.96 -6.77 -15.42
C LYS A 61 10.54 -6.40 -15.81
N THR A 62 9.73 -7.39 -16.15
CA THR A 62 8.36 -7.19 -16.59
C THR A 62 7.37 -7.71 -15.54
N ILE A 63 6.42 -6.88 -15.17
CA ILE A 63 5.29 -7.21 -14.29
C ILE A 63 4.04 -7.28 -15.17
N HIS A 64 3.29 -8.37 -15.09
CA HIS A 64 1.96 -8.44 -15.72
C HIS A 64 0.96 -7.70 -14.85
N GLY A 65 0.76 -6.44 -15.17
CA GLY A 65 -0.05 -5.51 -14.40
C GLY A 65 -0.04 -4.12 -15.03
N TYR A 66 -0.81 -3.24 -14.43
CA TYR A 66 -0.87 -1.84 -14.80
C TYR A 66 -0.88 -0.95 -13.57
N THR A 67 -0.44 0.29 -13.75
CA THR A 67 -0.60 1.32 -12.73
C THR A 67 -1.78 2.23 -13.04
N SER A 68 -2.44 2.68 -12.00
CA SER A 68 -3.42 3.75 -12.08
C SER A 68 -3.03 4.92 -11.19
N SER A 69 -3.59 6.09 -11.50
CA SER A 69 -3.18 7.34 -10.88
C SER A 69 -4.13 7.75 -9.77
N ILE A 70 -3.58 8.10 -8.62
CA ILE A 70 -4.25 8.99 -7.66
C ILE A 70 -3.59 10.35 -7.76
N TYR A 71 -4.39 11.38 -8.04
CA TYR A 71 -3.93 12.78 -8.14
C TYR A 71 -2.75 13.00 -9.12
N GLY A 72 -2.74 12.26 -10.23
CA GLY A 72 -1.73 12.40 -11.28
C GLY A 72 -0.42 11.63 -11.04
N GLN A 73 -0.31 10.88 -9.95
CA GLN A 73 0.82 9.99 -9.66
C GLN A 73 0.42 8.54 -9.93
N ASN A 74 1.24 7.78 -10.65
CA ASN A 74 1.02 6.35 -10.91
C ASN A 74 1.40 5.50 -9.69
N ASN A 75 0.62 5.64 -8.63
CA ASN A 75 0.90 5.11 -7.29
C ASN A 75 -0.03 3.98 -6.84
N ILE A 76 -0.86 3.47 -7.75
CA ILE A 76 -1.69 2.27 -7.53
C ILE A 76 -1.28 1.19 -8.52
N LEU A 77 -0.95 0.01 -8.02
CA LEU A 77 -0.62 -1.16 -8.82
C LEU A 77 -1.75 -2.18 -8.77
N THR A 78 -2.09 -2.72 -9.94
CA THR A 78 -2.93 -3.89 -10.12
C THR A 78 -2.15 -4.89 -10.95
N ALA A 79 -1.67 -5.97 -10.36
CA ALA A 79 -0.77 -6.92 -11.01
C ALA A 79 -1.07 -8.36 -10.59
N VAL A 80 -0.74 -9.31 -11.46
CA VAL A 80 -0.82 -10.75 -11.17
C VAL A 80 0.09 -11.06 -9.99
N GLY A 81 -0.44 -11.81 -9.01
CA GLY A 81 0.24 -12.18 -7.77
C GLY A 81 0.13 -11.15 -6.64
N SER A 82 -0.52 -10.00 -6.87
CA SER A 82 -0.80 -8.99 -5.83
C SER A 82 -2.29 -8.86 -5.56
N ALA A 83 -2.63 -8.22 -4.45
CA ALA A 83 -3.99 -7.76 -4.23
C ALA A 83 -4.34 -6.61 -5.21
N ALA A 84 -5.63 -6.40 -5.45
CA ALA A 84 -6.07 -5.33 -6.34
C ALA A 84 -5.86 -3.96 -5.67
N GLY A 85 -5.26 -3.03 -6.41
CA GLY A 85 -5.18 -1.64 -6.01
C GLY A 85 -4.18 -1.36 -4.88
N VAL A 86 -3.10 -2.13 -4.78
CA VAL A 86 -2.05 -1.90 -3.77
C VAL A 86 -1.29 -0.60 -4.04
N PHE A 87 -0.78 0.02 -2.99
CA PHE A 87 0.04 1.22 -3.12
C PHE A 87 1.42 0.87 -3.66
N TYR A 88 1.83 1.59 -4.69
CA TYR A 88 3.06 1.35 -5.44
C TYR A 88 3.92 2.61 -5.47
N GLY A 89 5.18 2.48 -5.13
CA GLY A 89 6.07 3.62 -5.05
C GLY A 89 7.44 3.27 -4.50
N TYR A 90 8.19 4.31 -4.15
CA TYR A 90 9.53 4.17 -3.60
C TYR A 90 9.48 3.90 -2.10
N GLN A 91 10.21 2.89 -1.67
CA GLN A 91 10.44 2.67 -0.25
C GLN A 91 11.44 3.69 0.29
N THR A 92 11.19 4.24 1.48
CA THR A 92 12.04 5.24 2.10
C THR A 92 12.72 4.68 3.35
N ALA A 93 13.95 5.13 3.60
CA ALA A 93 14.75 4.79 4.78
C ALA A 93 15.09 6.03 5.64
N GLY A 94 14.15 6.98 5.72
CA GLY A 94 14.31 8.23 6.43
C GLY A 94 14.85 9.36 5.55
N VAL A 95 15.66 10.25 6.13
CA VAL A 95 16.30 11.39 5.45
C VAL A 95 17.78 11.37 5.69
N PHE A 96 18.57 11.93 4.77
CA PHE A 96 19.99 12.09 4.97
C PHE A 96 20.30 13.15 6.02
N ALA A 97 21.04 12.79 7.06
CA ALA A 97 21.39 13.71 8.15
C ALA A 97 22.50 14.70 7.77
N SER A 98 23.31 14.39 6.75
CA SER A 98 24.41 15.23 6.27
C SER A 98 24.72 14.99 4.80
N ASP A 99 25.38 15.98 4.17
CA ASP A 99 25.89 15.83 2.79
C ASP A 99 26.96 14.74 2.69
N ALA A 100 27.71 14.51 3.76
CA ALA A 100 28.70 13.42 3.81
C ALA A 100 28.03 12.04 3.76
N GLU A 101 26.92 11.85 4.47
CA GLU A 101 26.11 10.64 4.42
C GLU A 101 25.48 10.44 3.03
N ALA A 102 24.87 11.47 2.47
CA ALA A 102 24.27 11.41 1.14
C ALA A 102 25.30 11.05 0.06
N LYS A 103 26.48 11.67 0.13
CA LYS A 103 27.60 11.37 -0.78
C LYS A 103 28.13 9.95 -0.61
N ALA A 104 28.21 9.46 0.63
CA ALA A 104 28.66 8.09 0.93
C ALA A 104 27.68 7.03 0.42
N ALA A 105 26.38 7.34 0.38
CA ALA A 105 25.36 6.46 -0.19
C ALA A 105 25.51 6.29 -1.72
N GLY A 106 26.09 7.29 -2.43
CA GLY A 106 26.39 7.22 -3.85
C GLY A 106 25.16 7.19 -4.76
N LEU A 107 23.95 7.47 -4.22
CA LEU A 107 22.70 7.42 -4.97
C LEU A 107 22.52 8.65 -5.86
N LYS A 108 21.91 8.44 -7.02
CA LYS A 108 21.60 9.47 -8.00
C LYS A 108 20.11 9.42 -8.38
N TYR A 109 19.57 10.57 -8.72
CA TYR A 109 18.20 10.70 -9.21
C TYR A 109 18.22 11.23 -10.65
N PRO A 110 17.62 10.51 -11.64
CA PRO A 110 17.58 10.97 -13.02
C PRO A 110 16.66 12.20 -13.14
N THR A 111 17.15 13.26 -13.77
CA THR A 111 16.39 14.50 -13.94
C THR A 111 15.63 14.55 -15.26
N GLY A 112 15.96 13.69 -16.22
CA GLY A 112 15.46 13.74 -17.59
C GLY A 112 16.01 14.90 -18.43
N LEU A 113 16.94 15.69 -17.90
CA LEU A 113 17.52 16.84 -18.60
C LEU A 113 18.85 16.46 -19.25
N VAL A 114 19.04 16.82 -20.54
CA VAL A 114 20.26 16.50 -21.31
C VAL A 114 21.51 17.13 -20.69
N GLN A 115 21.41 18.37 -20.17
CA GLN A 115 22.56 19.12 -19.62
C GLN A 115 22.93 18.71 -18.19
N ASN A 116 21.95 18.20 -17.41
CA ASN A 116 22.13 17.68 -16.05
C ASN A 116 21.34 16.39 -15.94
N PRO A 117 21.84 15.25 -16.41
CA PRO A 117 21.06 14.01 -16.51
C PRO A 117 20.69 13.42 -15.14
N TYR A 118 21.38 13.82 -14.10
CA TYR A 118 21.10 13.36 -12.72
C TYR A 118 21.32 14.45 -11.69
N ARG A 119 20.79 14.22 -10.51
CA ARG A 119 21.01 15.01 -9.29
C ARG A 119 21.53 14.09 -8.19
N ASP A 120 22.55 14.54 -7.48
CA ASP A 120 23.00 13.91 -6.25
C ASP A 120 22.08 14.32 -5.09
N PHE A 121 21.91 13.41 -4.13
CA PHE A 121 21.20 13.70 -2.89
C PHE A 121 22.05 14.51 -1.92
N LYS A 122 21.37 15.26 -1.03
CA LYS A 122 21.98 16.15 -0.03
C LYS A 122 21.36 15.92 1.34
N ALA A 123 21.92 16.57 2.37
CA ALA A 123 21.32 16.65 3.68
C ALA A 123 19.88 17.16 3.60
N GLY A 124 18.96 16.49 4.32
CA GLY A 124 17.53 16.79 4.32
C GLY A 124 16.73 16.18 3.17
N ASP A 125 17.35 15.65 2.13
CA ASP A 125 16.65 14.90 1.09
C ASP A 125 16.17 13.54 1.64
N VAL A 126 15.05 13.04 1.10
CA VAL A 126 14.55 11.71 1.43
C VAL A 126 15.55 10.66 0.93
N ARG A 127 15.87 9.73 1.82
CA ARG A 127 16.68 8.57 1.49
C ARG A 127 15.79 7.45 0.96
N PHE A 128 15.81 7.24 -0.34
CA PHE A 128 15.13 6.13 -0.99
C PHE A 128 15.97 4.85 -0.93
N VAL A 129 15.29 3.70 -0.99
CA VAL A 129 15.96 2.40 -1.06
C VAL A 129 16.17 2.05 -2.54
N ASP A 130 17.42 1.87 -2.92
CA ASP A 130 17.82 1.30 -4.20
C ASP A 130 17.56 -0.21 -4.15
N GLN A 131 16.51 -0.66 -4.85
CA GLN A 131 16.01 -2.04 -4.79
C GLN A 131 16.84 -3.00 -5.68
N ASN A 132 17.44 -2.46 -6.74
CA ASN A 132 18.19 -3.25 -7.71
C ASN A 132 19.70 -3.11 -7.57
N GLY A 133 20.19 -2.14 -6.77
CA GLY A 133 21.60 -1.93 -6.46
C GLY A 133 22.40 -1.27 -7.60
N ASP A 134 21.74 -0.53 -8.51
CA ASP A 134 22.40 0.11 -9.65
C ASP A 134 22.94 1.51 -9.33
N GLY A 135 22.65 2.03 -8.12
CA GLY A 135 23.05 3.37 -7.66
C GLY A 135 22.15 4.50 -8.14
N TRP A 136 21.04 4.19 -8.80
CA TRP A 136 20.05 5.14 -9.26
C TRP A 136 18.72 4.93 -8.58
N ILE A 137 17.99 5.99 -8.32
CA ILE A 137 16.59 5.89 -7.87
C ILE A 137 15.70 6.14 -9.09
N SER A 138 15.12 5.08 -9.60
CA SER A 138 14.38 5.05 -10.86
C SER A 138 13.08 4.24 -10.72
N GLU A 139 12.30 4.15 -11.80
CA GLU A 139 11.08 3.32 -11.80
C GLU A 139 11.34 1.84 -11.45
N ALA A 140 12.59 1.36 -11.62
CA ALA A 140 13.00 0.00 -11.27
C ALA A 140 13.03 -0.26 -9.76
N ASP A 141 13.07 0.82 -8.95
CA ASP A 141 13.06 0.75 -7.47
C ASP A 141 11.67 0.87 -6.87
N MET A 142 10.66 1.07 -7.70
CA MET A 142 9.29 1.08 -7.21
C MET A 142 8.84 -0.32 -6.81
N VAL A 143 8.22 -0.41 -5.64
CA VAL A 143 7.71 -1.65 -5.04
C VAL A 143 6.33 -1.42 -4.45
N GLN A 144 5.65 -2.48 -4.05
CA GLN A 144 4.46 -2.35 -3.22
C GLN A 144 4.87 -1.78 -1.86
N ILE A 145 4.28 -0.63 -1.49
CA ILE A 145 4.56 0.08 -0.24
C ILE A 145 3.39 0.07 0.74
N GLY A 146 2.24 -0.45 0.33
CA GLY A 146 1.08 -0.60 1.20
C GLY A 146 -0.06 -1.35 0.52
N ASP A 147 -1.03 -1.78 1.33
CA ASP A 147 -2.24 -2.49 0.90
C ASP A 147 -3.48 -1.82 1.51
N PRO A 148 -4.42 -1.31 0.71
CA PRO A 148 -5.66 -0.73 1.22
C PRO A 148 -6.67 -1.79 1.70
N ASN A 149 -6.44 -3.07 1.41
CA ASN A 149 -7.33 -4.15 1.81
C ASN A 149 -7.09 -4.53 3.28
N PRO A 150 -8.14 -4.62 4.12
CA PRO A 150 -7.96 -4.99 5.51
C PRO A 150 -7.66 -6.48 5.68
N ASP A 151 -6.79 -6.82 6.61
CA ASP A 151 -6.57 -8.19 7.04
C ASP A 151 -7.75 -8.71 7.84
N ILE A 152 -8.29 -7.87 8.74
CA ILE A 152 -9.41 -8.21 9.61
C ILE A 152 -10.38 -7.03 9.68
N TYR A 153 -11.65 -7.32 9.53
CA TYR A 153 -12.72 -6.33 9.66
C TYR A 153 -13.95 -6.91 10.38
N GLY A 154 -14.80 -6.04 10.87
CA GLY A 154 -16.01 -6.48 11.51
C GLY A 154 -16.71 -5.40 12.32
N ASN A 155 -17.60 -5.85 13.18
CA ASN A 155 -18.27 -4.98 14.12
C ASN A 155 -18.50 -5.65 15.47
N ILE A 156 -18.67 -4.83 16.49
CA ILE A 156 -19.14 -5.23 17.82
C ILE A 156 -20.34 -4.36 18.12
N PHE A 157 -21.46 -4.98 18.46
CA PHE A 157 -22.65 -4.23 18.82
C PHE A 157 -23.21 -4.65 20.18
N THR A 158 -23.92 -3.72 20.80
CA THR A 158 -24.67 -3.98 22.02
C THR A 158 -25.98 -3.17 22.04
N ASN A 159 -27.07 -3.81 22.40
CA ASN A 159 -28.38 -3.21 22.59
C ASN A 159 -28.86 -3.50 24.02
N LEU A 160 -28.95 -2.45 24.81
CA LEU A 160 -29.41 -2.53 26.18
C LEU A 160 -30.76 -1.79 26.33
N THR A 161 -31.79 -2.52 26.68
CA THR A 161 -33.11 -1.95 26.95
C THR A 161 -33.43 -2.07 28.45
N TRP A 162 -33.77 -0.95 29.05
CA TRP A 162 -34.26 -0.86 30.41
C TRP A 162 -35.63 -0.18 30.41
N LYS A 163 -36.67 -0.96 30.70
CA LYS A 163 -38.05 -0.49 30.58
C LYS A 163 -38.36 0.10 29.20
N ASN A 164 -38.52 1.42 29.10
CA ASN A 164 -38.83 2.13 27.88
C ASN A 164 -37.60 2.85 27.28
N LEU A 165 -36.41 2.71 27.87
CA LEU A 165 -35.15 3.31 27.38
C LEU A 165 -34.32 2.24 26.72
N THR A 166 -33.84 2.53 25.49
CA THR A 166 -32.93 1.66 24.75
C THR A 166 -31.66 2.41 24.39
N LEU A 167 -30.51 1.82 24.69
CA LEU A 167 -29.20 2.24 24.25
C LEU A 167 -28.69 1.22 23.23
N SER A 168 -28.35 1.70 22.03
CA SER A 168 -27.74 0.90 20.96
C SER A 168 -26.39 1.47 20.62
N LEU A 169 -25.36 0.64 20.64
CA LEU A 169 -23.99 0.99 20.25
C LEU A 169 -23.50 -0.01 19.18
N ASP A 170 -22.87 0.50 18.15
CA ASP A 170 -22.25 -0.29 17.09
C ASP A 170 -20.85 0.27 16.80
N PHE A 171 -19.83 -0.56 16.98
CA PHE A 171 -18.43 -0.23 16.71
C PHE A 171 -17.95 -1.05 15.55
N LYS A 172 -17.59 -0.39 14.44
CA LYS A 172 -16.98 -1.02 13.28
C LYS A 172 -15.46 -0.89 13.36
N TYR A 173 -14.76 -1.93 12.95
CA TYR A 173 -13.30 -1.93 12.91
C TYR A 173 -12.78 -2.51 11.59
N SER A 174 -11.63 -2.00 11.18
CA SER A 174 -10.86 -2.45 10.03
C SER A 174 -9.38 -2.34 10.41
N LEU A 175 -8.65 -3.44 10.30
CA LEU A 175 -7.27 -3.58 10.77
C LEU A 175 -6.40 -4.15 9.66
N GLY A 176 -5.13 -3.71 9.63
CA GLY A 176 -4.13 -4.20 8.68
C GLY A 176 -4.13 -3.48 7.34
N ASN A 177 -5.10 -2.60 7.07
CA ASN A 177 -5.12 -1.82 5.85
C ASN A 177 -4.31 -0.53 5.98
N ASP A 178 -3.61 -0.17 4.89
CA ASP A 178 -2.93 1.10 4.76
C ASP A 178 -3.84 2.17 4.18
N ILE A 179 -3.56 3.43 4.51
CA ILE A 179 -4.31 4.59 4.02
C ILE A 179 -3.36 5.54 3.31
N TYR A 180 -3.65 5.87 2.06
CA TYR A 180 -2.93 6.89 1.32
C TYR A 180 -3.24 8.29 1.88
N ASN A 181 -2.23 8.94 2.45
CA ASN A 181 -2.37 10.29 2.99
C ASN A 181 -1.83 11.33 2.02
N TYR A 182 -2.68 11.82 1.12
CA TYR A 182 -2.33 12.80 0.10
C TYR A 182 -1.78 14.12 0.65
N GLN A 183 -2.18 14.54 1.85
CA GLN A 183 -1.70 15.81 2.43
C GLN A 183 -0.23 15.77 2.90
N ARG A 184 0.35 14.56 2.98
CA ARG A 184 1.74 14.34 3.39
C ARG A 184 2.60 13.71 2.31
N SER A 185 2.05 13.52 1.12
CA SER A 185 2.76 12.93 -0.03
C SER A 185 3.50 13.98 -0.86
#